data_3c7cb76606a8bb96a22cb2635402c509
#
_entry.id   3c7cb76606a8bb96a22cb2635402c509
#
_cell.length_a   1.000
_cell.length_b   1.000
_cell.length_c   1.000
_cell.angle_alpha   90.00
_cell.angle_beta   90.00
_cell.angle_gamma   90.00
#
_symmetry.space_group_name_H-M   'P 1'
#
loop_
_entity.id
_entity.type
_entity.pdbx_description
1 polymer ?
#
loop_
_entity_poly.entity_id
_entity_poly.type
_entity_poly.pdbx_seq_one_letter_code
_entity_poly.pdbx_strand_id
1 'polypeptide(L)'
;MTTSRRHLLLTAFAAALPWRSADAGTALQLPTLYTDAVDPASCLVSEKYDGVRGHWDGATLRYRSGRAVPAPAWFTERLPRGTPLDGELWLARGRFDELSGVVRKAVPVDAEWRALHYMVFELPGASGTFAERARRIREIVAGAAWPQLAAVEQTPVANREALHRRLADVVAQGGEGLVLHRADAPYRAGRSDALMKLKPELDTEAVVVAHHAGQGRLEGQLGALEVRTPQGRRFLIGTGFSDAQRRDPPPVGSVVTYRYRDLTATGLPRFASFLRVHDAL
;
A
#
# COMPACT_ATOMS: atom_id res chain seq x y z
N MET A 1 8.38 84.24 19.74
CA MET A 1 9.17 83.05 20.17
C MET A 1 8.32 81.82 19.94
N THR A 2 8.54 81.16 18.81
CA THR A 2 7.76 80.03 18.33
C THR A 2 8.64 78.80 18.31
N THR A 3 8.40 77.89 19.19
CA THR A 3 9.10 76.59 19.27
C THR A 3 8.39 75.56 18.45
N SER A 4 9.05 75.13 17.33
CA SER A 4 8.62 74.02 16.42
C SER A 4 8.97 72.68 17.03
N ARG A 5 7.96 71.81 17.28
CA ARG A 5 8.14 70.41 17.65
C ARG A 5 8.21 69.54 16.35
N ARG A 6 9.36 68.99 16.09
CA ARG A 6 9.54 67.98 15.05
C ARG A 6 9.09 66.60 15.57
N HIS A 7 8.04 66.01 14.98
CA HIS A 7 7.65 64.63 15.20
C HIS A 7 8.52 63.74 14.36
N LEU A 8 9.28 62.86 15.02
CA LEU A 8 10.05 61.79 14.38
C LEU A 8 9.10 60.60 14.21
N LEU A 9 8.73 60.28 12.98
CA LEU A 9 8.00 59.08 12.62
C LEU A 9 9.00 57.91 12.44
N LEU A 10 9.01 56.98 13.42
CA LEU A 10 9.69 55.71 13.28
C LEU A 10 8.84 54.76 12.44
N THR A 11 9.23 54.52 11.18
CA THR A 11 8.67 53.48 10.35
C THR A 11 9.32 52.15 10.74
N ALA A 12 8.57 51.28 11.40
CA ALA A 12 8.97 49.91 11.67
C ALA A 12 8.85 49.09 10.39
N PHE A 13 9.97 48.69 9.82
CA PHE A 13 10.04 47.76 8.71
C PHE A 13 9.86 46.34 9.28
N ALA A 14 8.66 45.76 9.11
CA ALA A 14 8.40 44.38 9.41
C ALA A 14 9.01 43.54 8.29
N ALA A 15 10.16 42.91 8.53
CA ALA A 15 10.75 41.94 7.66
C ALA A 15 9.85 40.69 7.66
N ALA A 16 9.10 40.53 6.58
CA ALA A 16 8.38 39.28 6.31
C ALA A 16 9.42 38.18 6.00
N LEU A 17 9.64 37.29 6.96
CA LEU A 17 10.39 36.06 6.72
C LEU A 17 9.64 35.26 5.64
N PRO A 18 10.31 34.79 4.58
CA PRO A 18 9.67 33.95 3.60
C PRO A 18 9.25 32.66 4.32
N TRP A 19 7.94 32.37 4.33
CA TRP A 19 7.39 31.09 4.72
C TRP A 19 8.05 30.05 3.81
N ARG A 20 8.93 29.22 4.36
CA ARG A 20 9.46 28.06 3.65
C ARG A 20 8.26 27.20 3.32
N SER A 21 7.93 27.14 2.04
CA SER A 21 7.01 26.15 1.51
C SER A 21 7.47 24.79 2.00
N ALA A 22 6.63 24.09 2.76
CA ALA A 22 6.88 22.71 3.09
C ALA A 22 7.15 21.99 1.76
N ASP A 23 8.30 21.33 1.67
CA ASP A 23 8.72 20.53 0.54
C ASP A 23 7.54 19.64 0.14
N ALA A 24 6.91 19.93 -1.00
CA ALA A 24 5.88 19.08 -1.56
C ALA A 24 6.61 17.81 -2.02
N GLY A 25 6.77 16.87 -1.09
CA GLY A 25 7.40 15.59 -1.36
C GLY A 25 6.84 15.01 -2.66
N THR A 26 7.70 14.51 -3.52
CA THR A 26 7.33 13.94 -4.83
C THR A 26 6.12 13.04 -4.64
N ALA A 27 4.99 13.42 -5.22
CA ALA A 27 3.74 12.69 -5.05
C ALA A 27 3.91 11.29 -5.69
N LEU A 28 3.87 10.25 -4.86
CA LEU A 28 4.12 8.87 -5.27
C LEU A 28 2.90 8.27 -5.97
N GLN A 29 3.13 7.31 -6.87
CA GLN A 29 2.06 6.47 -7.41
C GLN A 29 1.42 5.62 -6.32
N LEU A 30 0.11 5.41 -6.41
CA LEU A 30 -0.67 4.60 -5.48
C LEU A 30 -1.50 3.58 -6.27
N PRO A 31 -1.47 2.29 -5.88
CA PRO A 31 -2.23 1.28 -6.59
C PRO A 31 -3.74 1.40 -6.32
N THR A 32 -4.53 1.10 -7.34
CA THR A 32 -5.94 0.74 -7.24
C THR A 32 -6.09 -0.78 -7.03
N LEU A 33 -7.32 -1.28 -6.97
CA LEU A 33 -7.57 -2.72 -7.03
C LEU A 33 -7.61 -3.17 -8.48
N TYR A 34 -6.99 -4.31 -8.78
CA TYR A 34 -7.19 -4.98 -10.05
C TYR A 34 -8.64 -5.43 -10.18
N THR A 35 -9.19 -5.29 -11.36
CA THR A 35 -10.52 -5.79 -11.74
C THR A 35 -10.41 -6.50 -13.08
N ASP A 36 -11.32 -7.43 -13.35
CA ASP A 36 -11.37 -8.20 -14.59
C ASP A 36 -11.68 -7.36 -15.84
N ALA A 37 -11.96 -6.08 -15.68
CA ALA A 37 -12.09 -5.14 -16.79
C ALA A 37 -10.73 -4.81 -17.46
N VAL A 38 -9.62 -5.09 -16.76
CA VAL A 38 -8.27 -4.84 -17.28
C VAL A 38 -7.68 -6.12 -17.86
N ASP A 39 -7.19 -6.04 -19.12
CA ASP A 39 -6.44 -7.13 -19.71
C ASP A 39 -5.02 -7.20 -19.10
N PRO A 40 -4.68 -8.27 -18.35
CA PRO A 40 -3.38 -8.39 -17.72
C PRO A 40 -2.21 -8.53 -18.72
N ALA A 41 -2.47 -8.94 -19.97
CA ALA A 41 -1.44 -9.03 -21.00
C ALA A 41 -0.85 -7.65 -21.36
N SER A 42 -1.56 -6.56 -21.08
CA SER A 42 -1.08 -5.18 -21.24
C SER A 42 -0.16 -4.70 -20.09
N CYS A 43 0.03 -5.53 -19.07
CA CYS A 43 0.76 -5.18 -17.85
C CYS A 43 2.07 -5.95 -17.70
N LEU A 44 3.00 -5.35 -16.98
CA LEU A 44 4.08 -6.06 -16.29
C LEU A 44 3.61 -6.38 -14.88
N VAL A 45 3.89 -7.59 -14.43
CA VAL A 45 3.42 -8.13 -13.15
C VAL A 45 4.61 -8.45 -12.27
N SER A 46 4.52 -8.04 -11.02
CA SER A 46 5.52 -8.32 -9.99
C SER A 46 4.88 -8.90 -8.73
N GLU A 47 5.68 -9.47 -7.85
CA GLU A 47 5.26 -9.75 -6.49
C GLU A 47 4.96 -8.45 -5.74
N LYS A 48 3.93 -8.47 -4.93
CA LYS A 48 3.66 -7.42 -3.96
C LYS A 48 4.39 -7.74 -2.66
N TYR A 49 5.50 -7.06 -2.44
CA TYR A 49 6.27 -7.23 -1.22
C TYR A 49 5.53 -6.62 -0.02
N ASP A 50 5.49 -7.36 1.09
CA ASP A 50 4.95 -6.91 2.37
C ASP A 50 6.10 -6.34 3.20
N GLY A 51 6.32 -5.05 3.06
CA GLY A 51 7.41 -4.32 3.68
C GLY A 51 7.03 -2.90 4.10
N VAL A 52 8.03 -2.04 4.22
CA VAL A 52 7.85 -0.63 4.50
C VAL A 52 8.31 0.18 3.30
N ARG A 53 7.37 0.88 2.65
CA ARG A 53 7.69 1.71 1.50
C ARG A 53 8.71 2.76 1.84
N GLY A 54 9.82 2.75 1.12
CA GLY A 54 10.88 3.73 1.15
C GLY A 54 10.92 4.52 -0.15
N HIS A 55 10.93 5.83 -0.06
CA HIS A 55 11.16 6.73 -1.18
C HIS A 55 12.52 7.41 -1.00
N TRP A 56 13.44 7.14 -1.89
CA TRP A 56 14.70 7.86 -2.02
C TRP A 56 14.51 9.06 -2.93
N ASP A 57 14.68 10.28 -2.43
CA ASP A 57 14.49 11.51 -3.22
C ASP A 57 15.77 11.93 -4.01
N GLY A 58 16.81 11.11 -3.96
CA GLY A 58 18.13 11.38 -4.53
C GLY A 58 19.16 11.85 -3.47
N ALA A 59 18.70 12.11 -2.24
CA ALA A 59 19.54 12.54 -1.13
C ALA A 59 19.13 11.95 0.23
N THR A 60 17.83 11.72 0.43
CA THR A 60 17.27 11.25 1.70
C THR A 60 16.27 10.11 1.45
N LEU A 61 16.38 9.05 2.22
CA LEU A 61 15.39 7.97 2.25
C LEU A 61 14.22 8.37 3.16
N ARG A 62 13.00 8.35 2.64
CA ARG A 62 11.79 8.79 3.34
C ARG A 62 10.73 7.71 3.39
N TYR A 63 9.98 7.67 4.45
CA TYR A 63 8.71 6.96 4.49
C TYR A 63 7.70 7.60 3.53
N ARG A 64 6.62 6.86 3.24
CA ARG A 64 5.48 7.38 2.51
C ARG A 64 4.87 8.67 3.11
N SER A 65 5.02 8.89 4.40
CA SER A 65 4.60 10.12 5.09
C SER A 65 5.47 11.34 4.79
N GLY A 66 6.59 11.18 4.07
CA GLY A 66 7.58 12.21 3.84
C GLY A 66 8.65 12.33 4.95
N ARG A 67 8.43 11.73 6.12
CA ARG A 67 9.42 11.74 7.21
C ARG A 67 10.64 10.89 6.82
N ALA A 68 11.84 11.38 7.17
CA ALA A 68 13.08 10.63 6.93
C ALA A 68 13.06 9.28 7.67
N VAL A 69 13.55 8.24 6.99
CA VAL A 69 13.82 6.93 7.58
C VAL A 69 15.14 7.04 8.34
N PRO A 70 15.22 6.65 9.62
CA PRO A 70 16.47 6.62 10.35
C PRO A 70 17.32 5.42 9.91
N ALA A 71 17.84 5.50 8.68
CA ALA A 71 18.70 4.48 8.09
C ALA A 71 20.18 4.75 8.44
N PRO A 72 21.02 3.69 8.56
CA PRO A 72 22.46 3.88 8.74
C PRO A 72 23.09 4.64 7.55
N ALA A 73 24.08 5.47 7.80
CA ALA A 73 24.77 6.24 6.77
C ALA A 73 25.32 5.34 5.65
N TRP A 74 25.95 4.21 6.00
CA TRP A 74 26.51 3.26 5.03
C TRP A 74 25.45 2.68 4.07
N PHE A 75 24.14 2.63 4.48
CA PHE A 75 23.06 2.18 3.61
C PHE A 75 22.65 3.28 2.62
N THR A 76 22.45 4.50 3.10
CA THR A 76 22.02 5.63 2.24
C THR A 76 23.13 6.16 1.33
N GLU A 77 24.40 6.09 1.74
CA GLU A 77 25.55 6.50 0.93
C GLU A 77 25.74 5.65 -0.33
N ARG A 78 25.23 4.42 -0.34
CA ARG A 78 25.28 3.50 -1.50
C ARG A 78 24.12 3.71 -2.47
N LEU A 79 23.09 4.48 -2.11
CA LEU A 79 22.00 4.79 -3.01
C LEU A 79 22.42 5.83 -4.06
N PRO A 80 21.91 5.73 -5.29
CA PRO A 80 22.32 6.62 -6.38
C PRO A 80 21.91 8.07 -6.10
N ARG A 81 22.88 8.94 -5.93
CA ARG A 81 22.65 10.38 -5.68
C ARG A 81 21.98 11.04 -6.89
N GLY A 82 21.01 11.92 -6.62
CA GLY A 82 20.29 12.67 -7.64
C GLY A 82 19.32 11.83 -8.48
N THR A 83 19.20 10.53 -8.22
CA THR A 83 18.24 9.65 -8.92
C THR A 83 17.15 9.20 -7.96
N PRO A 84 15.91 9.72 -8.07
CA PRO A 84 14.81 9.27 -7.22
C PRO A 84 14.47 7.79 -7.46
N LEU A 85 14.29 7.06 -6.38
CA LEU A 85 13.86 5.66 -6.38
C LEU A 85 12.65 5.48 -5.48
N ASP A 86 11.74 4.61 -5.89
CA ASP A 86 10.61 4.20 -5.07
C ASP A 86 10.62 2.67 -4.95
N GLY A 87 10.56 2.19 -3.75
CA GLY A 87 10.73 0.78 -3.47
C GLY A 87 10.17 0.37 -2.11
N GLU A 88 10.34 -0.89 -1.80
CA GLU A 88 9.98 -1.47 -0.52
C GLU A 88 11.24 -1.87 0.25
N LEU A 89 11.40 -1.36 1.47
CA LEU A 89 12.33 -1.96 2.42
C LEU A 89 11.74 -3.29 2.83
N TRP A 90 12.47 -4.37 2.65
CA TRP A 90 11.95 -5.72 2.80
C TRP A 90 12.99 -6.65 3.44
N LEU A 91 12.52 -7.56 4.28
CA LEU A 91 13.38 -8.53 4.96
C LEU A 91 13.19 -9.94 4.37
N ALA A 92 12.00 -10.47 4.48
CA ALA A 92 11.57 -11.75 3.93
C ALA A 92 10.04 -11.86 3.98
N ARG A 93 9.47 -12.84 3.27
CA ARG A 93 8.03 -13.14 3.37
C ARG A 93 7.64 -13.47 4.80
N GLY A 94 6.48 -12.95 5.24
CA GLY A 94 5.95 -13.16 6.60
C GLY A 94 6.71 -12.48 7.73
N ARG A 95 7.69 -11.60 7.44
CA ARG A 95 8.51 -10.92 8.47
C ARG A 95 8.27 -9.41 8.55
N PHE A 96 7.06 -8.96 8.21
CA PHE A 96 6.70 -7.55 8.25
C PHE A 96 6.86 -6.92 9.64
N ASP A 97 6.41 -7.59 10.70
CA ASP A 97 6.45 -7.04 12.06
C ASP A 97 7.89 -6.81 12.53
N GLU A 98 8.79 -7.74 12.22
CA GLU A 98 10.22 -7.60 12.52
C GLU A 98 10.84 -6.45 11.74
N LEU A 99 10.64 -6.43 10.42
CA LEU A 99 11.08 -5.34 9.55
C LEU A 99 10.58 -3.98 10.05
N SER A 100 9.28 -3.89 10.36
CA SER A 100 8.66 -2.67 10.87
C SER A 100 9.31 -2.20 12.17
N GLY A 101 9.69 -3.14 13.04
CA GLY A 101 10.46 -2.86 14.25
C GLY A 101 11.85 -2.29 13.95
N VAL A 102 12.56 -2.88 12.99
CA VAL A 102 13.91 -2.45 12.59
C VAL A 102 13.91 -1.02 12.04
N VAL A 103 13.08 -0.76 11.03
CA VAL A 103 13.13 0.53 10.32
C VAL A 103 12.59 1.71 11.13
N ARG A 104 11.85 1.47 12.21
CA ARG A 104 11.27 2.52 13.06
C ARG A 104 12.15 2.92 14.24
N LYS A 105 13.23 2.21 14.52
CA LYS A 105 14.17 2.57 15.59
C LYS A 105 14.77 3.94 15.31
N ALA A 106 14.74 4.83 16.28
CA ALA A 106 15.34 6.16 16.16
C ALA A 106 16.87 6.09 15.93
N VAL A 107 17.51 5.09 16.54
CA VAL A 107 18.91 4.76 16.32
C VAL A 107 18.93 3.41 15.59
N PRO A 108 19.37 3.37 14.32
CA PRO A 108 19.42 2.14 13.55
C PRO A 108 20.47 1.18 14.09
N VAL A 109 20.19 -0.12 13.99
CA VAL A 109 21.12 -1.18 14.38
C VAL A 109 21.70 -1.79 13.10
N ASP A 110 23.00 -1.65 12.90
CA ASP A 110 23.69 -2.07 11.67
C ASP A 110 23.45 -3.54 11.31
N ALA A 111 23.54 -4.43 12.32
CA ALA A 111 23.34 -5.87 12.10
C ALA A 111 21.94 -6.21 11.54
N GLU A 112 20.91 -5.49 11.99
CA GLU A 112 19.55 -5.66 11.50
C GLU A 112 19.39 -5.11 10.08
N TRP A 113 19.98 -3.94 9.79
CA TRP A 113 19.92 -3.31 8.47
C TRP A 113 20.71 -4.09 7.41
N ARG A 114 21.72 -4.88 7.80
CA ARG A 114 22.45 -5.75 6.85
C ARG A 114 21.60 -6.87 6.28
N ALA A 115 20.51 -7.25 6.94
CA ALA A 115 19.58 -8.25 6.45
C ALA A 115 18.48 -7.68 5.53
N LEU A 116 18.34 -6.34 5.45
CA LEU A 116 17.29 -5.71 4.64
C LEU A 116 17.71 -5.56 3.19
N HIS A 117 16.70 -5.61 2.31
CA HIS A 117 16.80 -5.26 0.91
C HIS A 117 15.94 -4.03 0.62
N TYR A 118 16.41 -3.19 -0.30
CA TYR A 118 15.60 -2.13 -0.88
C TYR A 118 15.16 -2.58 -2.27
N MET A 119 13.91 -3.02 -2.36
CA MET A 119 13.28 -3.61 -3.54
C MET A 119 12.69 -2.49 -4.40
N VAL A 120 13.45 -2.00 -5.39
CA VAL A 120 13.06 -0.86 -6.22
C VAL A 120 12.08 -1.30 -7.31
N PHE A 121 10.95 -0.61 -7.41
CA PHE A 121 9.88 -0.90 -8.37
C PHE A 121 9.50 0.28 -9.26
N GLU A 122 9.93 1.52 -8.96
CA GLU A 122 9.59 2.68 -9.76
C GLU A 122 10.67 3.79 -9.69
N LEU A 123 10.72 4.63 -10.74
CA LEU A 123 11.53 5.85 -10.84
C LEU A 123 10.61 7.07 -10.83
N PRO A 124 10.38 7.70 -9.67
CA PRO A 124 9.47 8.84 -9.55
C PRO A 124 9.84 9.99 -10.48
N GLY A 125 8.86 10.46 -11.26
CA GLY A 125 9.05 11.59 -12.18
C GLY A 125 9.84 11.28 -13.45
N ALA A 126 10.33 10.05 -13.64
CA ALA A 126 11.07 9.69 -14.84
C ALA A 126 10.15 9.58 -16.06
N SER A 127 10.64 10.05 -17.19
CA SER A 127 9.94 10.01 -18.50
C SER A 127 9.90 8.59 -19.07
N GLY A 128 9.06 8.40 -20.10
CA GLY A 128 8.89 7.15 -20.82
C GLY A 128 7.83 6.23 -20.23
N THR A 129 7.66 5.09 -20.85
CA THR A 129 6.74 4.01 -20.44
C THR A 129 7.23 3.29 -19.18
N PHE A 130 6.33 2.57 -18.50
CA PHE A 130 6.75 1.76 -17.35
C PHE A 130 7.77 0.67 -17.76
N ALA A 131 7.59 0.05 -18.92
CA ALA A 131 8.55 -0.95 -19.43
C ALA A 131 9.98 -0.38 -19.57
N GLU A 132 10.10 0.85 -20.05
CA GLU A 132 11.39 1.55 -20.16
C GLU A 132 11.95 1.91 -18.78
N ARG A 133 11.09 2.37 -17.84
CA ARG A 133 11.53 2.66 -16.47
C ARG A 133 11.96 1.39 -15.73
N ALA A 134 11.24 0.29 -15.88
CA ALA A 134 11.61 -1.01 -15.30
C ALA A 134 12.98 -1.52 -15.81
N ARG A 135 13.28 -1.30 -17.12
CA ARG A 135 14.60 -1.59 -17.66
C ARG A 135 15.68 -0.71 -17.01
N ARG A 136 15.44 0.61 -16.92
CA ARG A 136 16.37 1.55 -16.28
C ARG A 136 16.62 1.21 -14.80
N ILE A 137 15.60 0.74 -14.08
CA ILE A 137 15.77 0.27 -12.69
C ILE A 137 16.79 -0.88 -12.64
N ARG A 138 16.67 -1.88 -13.54
CA ARG A 138 17.63 -2.99 -13.60
C ARG A 138 19.05 -2.52 -13.89
N GLU A 139 19.20 -1.55 -14.81
CA GLU A 139 20.49 -0.96 -15.16
C GLU A 139 21.12 -0.21 -13.96
N ILE A 140 20.33 0.60 -13.24
CA ILE A 140 20.77 1.31 -12.03
C ILE A 140 21.21 0.33 -10.95
N VAL A 141 20.40 -0.69 -10.67
CA VAL A 141 20.68 -1.70 -9.65
C VAL A 141 21.91 -2.51 -10.01
N ALA A 142 22.06 -2.93 -11.26
CA ALA A 142 23.24 -3.66 -11.74
C ALA A 142 24.50 -2.79 -11.61
N GLY A 143 24.41 -1.51 -11.96
CA GLY A 143 25.54 -0.56 -11.84
C GLY A 143 25.95 -0.27 -10.41
N ALA A 144 25.01 -0.34 -9.46
CA ALA A 144 25.33 -0.18 -8.04
C ALA A 144 26.13 -1.35 -7.46
N ALA A 145 26.06 -2.53 -8.06
CA ALA A 145 26.76 -3.76 -7.64
C ALA A 145 26.64 -4.03 -6.13
N TRP A 146 25.45 -3.83 -5.57
CA TRP A 146 25.20 -3.93 -4.15
C TRP A 146 23.99 -4.83 -3.86
N PRO A 147 24.18 -6.00 -3.20
CA PRO A 147 23.14 -7.01 -3.05
C PRO A 147 21.86 -6.55 -2.33
N GLN A 148 21.97 -5.52 -1.47
CA GLN A 148 20.82 -4.99 -0.73
C GLN A 148 19.94 -4.03 -1.56
N LEU A 149 20.44 -3.55 -2.71
CA LEU A 149 19.65 -2.81 -3.68
C LEU A 149 19.22 -3.78 -4.78
N ALA A 150 17.94 -4.07 -4.86
CA ALA A 150 17.41 -5.05 -5.80
C ALA A 150 16.30 -4.42 -6.68
N ALA A 151 16.30 -4.76 -7.97
CA ALA A 151 15.20 -4.43 -8.84
C ALA A 151 14.06 -5.44 -8.64
N VAL A 152 12.84 -4.96 -8.40
CA VAL A 152 11.67 -5.84 -8.41
C VAL A 152 11.50 -6.43 -9.80
N GLU A 153 11.43 -7.75 -9.87
CA GLU A 153 11.25 -8.46 -11.13
C GLU A 153 9.88 -8.15 -11.74
N GLN A 154 9.89 -7.65 -12.96
CA GLN A 154 8.72 -7.26 -13.72
C GLN A 154 8.59 -8.16 -14.95
N THR A 155 7.58 -9.04 -14.99
CA THR A 155 7.39 -10.00 -16.09
C THR A 155 5.99 -9.90 -16.68
N PRO A 156 5.82 -10.08 -18.00
CA PRO A 156 4.50 -10.16 -18.61
C PRO A 156 3.76 -11.43 -18.18
N VAL A 157 2.45 -11.41 -18.28
CA VAL A 157 1.58 -12.59 -18.19
C VAL A 157 0.74 -12.69 -19.45
N ALA A 158 0.51 -13.90 -19.93
CA ALA A 158 -0.18 -14.11 -21.20
C ALA A 158 -1.68 -13.79 -21.16
N ASN A 159 -2.32 -14.06 -20.03
CA ASN A 159 -3.77 -13.90 -19.85
C ASN A 159 -4.15 -13.95 -18.37
N ARG A 160 -5.45 -13.85 -18.10
CA ARG A 160 -6.01 -13.86 -16.75
C ARG A 160 -5.76 -15.18 -16.00
N GLU A 161 -5.83 -16.31 -16.69
CA GLU A 161 -5.56 -17.61 -16.08
C GLU A 161 -4.12 -17.70 -15.60
N ALA A 162 -3.15 -17.27 -16.42
CA ALA A 162 -1.74 -17.20 -16.04
C ALA A 162 -1.51 -16.24 -14.86
N LEU A 163 -2.24 -15.10 -14.82
CA LEU A 163 -2.18 -14.17 -13.71
C LEU A 163 -2.66 -14.82 -12.39
N HIS A 164 -3.79 -15.53 -12.42
CA HIS A 164 -4.31 -16.20 -11.23
C HIS A 164 -3.44 -17.38 -10.77
N ARG A 165 -2.87 -18.16 -11.70
CA ARG A 165 -1.87 -19.18 -11.32
C ARG A 165 -0.67 -18.55 -10.61
N ARG A 166 -0.11 -17.48 -11.17
CA ARG A 166 1.00 -16.76 -10.54
C ARG A 166 0.64 -16.21 -9.16
N LEU A 167 -0.58 -15.69 -8.99
CA LEU A 167 -1.06 -15.27 -7.68
C LEU A 167 -1.08 -16.44 -6.70
N ALA A 168 -1.63 -17.57 -7.10
CA ALA A 168 -1.69 -18.76 -6.25
C ALA A 168 -0.28 -19.24 -5.87
N ASP A 169 0.67 -19.26 -6.80
CA ASP A 169 2.06 -19.67 -6.55
C ASP A 169 2.76 -18.74 -5.56
N VAL A 170 2.60 -17.41 -5.71
CA VAL A 170 3.18 -16.42 -4.80
C VAL A 170 2.59 -16.57 -3.39
N VAL A 171 1.27 -16.72 -3.28
CA VAL A 171 0.58 -16.91 -2.00
C VAL A 171 0.94 -18.21 -1.32
N ALA A 172 1.01 -19.32 -2.08
CA ALA A 172 1.44 -20.63 -1.55
C ALA A 172 2.85 -20.59 -0.95
N GLN A 173 3.70 -19.69 -1.45
CA GLN A 173 5.05 -19.46 -0.96
C GLN A 173 5.10 -18.37 0.14
N GLY A 174 3.95 -17.91 0.67
CA GLY A 174 3.85 -16.91 1.73
C GLY A 174 3.98 -15.46 1.27
N GLY A 175 3.88 -15.17 -0.03
CA GLY A 175 3.83 -13.81 -0.56
C GLY A 175 2.45 -13.16 -0.37
N GLU A 176 2.40 -11.83 -0.38
CA GLU A 176 1.18 -11.05 -0.11
C GLU A 176 0.22 -11.02 -1.31
N GLY A 177 0.74 -11.10 -2.53
CA GLY A 177 -0.03 -10.95 -3.75
C GLY A 177 0.80 -10.42 -4.91
N LEU A 178 0.15 -9.79 -5.87
CA LEU A 178 0.77 -9.25 -7.08
C LEU A 178 0.52 -7.74 -7.22
N VAL A 179 1.40 -7.09 -7.96
CA VAL A 179 1.23 -5.74 -8.50
C VAL A 179 1.25 -5.82 -10.02
N LEU A 180 0.28 -5.19 -10.66
CA LEU A 180 0.20 -5.05 -12.11
C LEU A 180 0.45 -3.59 -12.46
N HIS A 181 1.36 -3.33 -13.37
CA HIS A 181 1.61 -2.00 -13.88
C HIS A 181 1.48 -2.02 -15.40
N ARG A 182 0.64 -1.17 -15.98
CA ARG A 182 0.50 -1.08 -17.43
C ARG A 182 1.85 -0.76 -18.06
N ALA A 183 2.28 -1.63 -18.98
CA ALA A 183 3.62 -1.56 -19.56
C ALA A 183 3.88 -0.27 -20.33
N ASP A 184 2.84 0.28 -20.95
CA ASP A 184 2.86 1.50 -21.77
C ASP A 184 2.65 2.80 -20.97
N ALA A 185 2.32 2.71 -19.67
CA ALA A 185 1.92 3.87 -18.89
C ALA A 185 3.09 4.81 -18.58
N PRO A 186 2.93 6.12 -18.77
CA PRO A 186 3.84 7.11 -18.23
C PRO A 186 3.74 7.16 -16.70
N TYR A 187 4.75 7.75 -16.04
CA TYR A 187 4.66 8.00 -14.60
C TYR A 187 3.52 8.98 -14.30
N ARG A 188 2.65 8.60 -13.37
CA ARG A 188 1.57 9.46 -12.85
C ARG A 188 1.49 9.33 -11.35
N ALA A 189 1.70 10.43 -10.65
CA ALA A 189 1.51 10.50 -9.21
C ALA A 189 0.04 10.28 -8.81
N GLY A 190 -0.17 9.77 -7.60
CA GLY A 190 -1.51 9.49 -7.08
C GLY A 190 -2.09 8.16 -7.56
N ARG A 191 -3.40 8.02 -7.46
CA ARG A 191 -4.14 6.82 -7.88
C ARG A 191 -4.54 6.92 -9.35
N SER A 192 -4.25 5.88 -10.11
CA SER A 192 -4.67 5.74 -11.49
C SER A 192 -4.90 4.25 -11.81
N ASP A 193 -5.45 3.98 -12.97
CA ASP A 193 -5.61 2.64 -13.54
C ASP A 193 -4.29 2.05 -14.09
N ALA A 194 -3.21 2.82 -14.04
CA ALA A 194 -1.91 2.37 -14.51
C ALA A 194 -1.23 1.40 -13.54
N LEU A 195 -1.50 1.52 -12.24
CA LEU A 195 -0.91 0.70 -11.19
C LEU A 195 -2.02 0.05 -10.36
N MET A 196 -2.01 -1.27 -10.30
CA MET A 196 -3.04 -2.07 -9.63
C MET A 196 -2.40 -3.10 -8.71
N LYS A 197 -3.12 -3.50 -7.67
CA LYS A 197 -2.75 -4.59 -6.78
C LYS A 197 -3.81 -5.69 -6.83
N LEU A 198 -3.34 -6.91 -6.83
CA LEU A 198 -4.14 -8.13 -6.76
C LEU A 198 -3.69 -8.94 -5.55
N LYS A 199 -4.62 -9.20 -4.63
CA LYS A 199 -4.41 -10.05 -3.47
C LYS A 199 -5.37 -11.23 -3.55
N PRO A 200 -5.05 -12.38 -2.91
CA PRO A 200 -6.01 -13.46 -2.82
C PRO A 200 -7.26 -12.97 -2.11
N GLU A 201 -8.41 -13.36 -2.61
CA GLU A 201 -9.64 -13.30 -1.85
C GLU A 201 -9.75 -14.61 -1.07
N LEU A 202 -9.70 -14.51 0.24
CA LEU A 202 -9.96 -15.63 1.14
C LEU A 202 -11.44 -15.61 1.47
N ASP A 203 -12.10 -16.75 1.40
CA ASP A 203 -13.45 -16.92 1.90
C ASP A 203 -13.50 -18.01 2.98
N THR A 204 -14.42 -17.89 3.88
CA THR A 204 -14.71 -18.86 4.92
C THR A 204 -16.12 -18.62 5.45
N GLU A 205 -16.53 -19.46 6.40
CA GLU A 205 -17.89 -19.51 6.91
C GLU A 205 -17.96 -19.05 8.36
N ALA A 206 -19.11 -18.48 8.70
CA ALA A 206 -19.45 -18.13 10.07
C ALA A 206 -20.95 -18.21 10.31
N VAL A 207 -21.35 -18.42 11.55
CA VAL A 207 -22.76 -18.46 11.95
C VAL A 207 -23.22 -17.07 12.31
N VAL A 208 -24.36 -16.64 11.77
CA VAL A 208 -25.02 -15.37 12.13
C VAL A 208 -25.51 -15.48 13.58
N VAL A 209 -25.09 -14.56 14.44
CA VAL A 209 -25.48 -14.54 15.86
C VAL A 209 -26.36 -13.35 16.24
N ALA A 210 -26.31 -12.25 15.47
CA ALA A 210 -27.19 -11.10 15.64
C ALA A 210 -27.26 -10.23 14.37
N HIS A 211 -28.31 -9.41 14.28
CA HIS A 211 -28.44 -8.35 13.31
C HIS A 211 -28.21 -6.99 13.99
N HIS A 212 -27.43 -6.14 13.37
CA HIS A 212 -27.24 -4.75 13.77
C HIS A 212 -27.99 -3.83 12.80
N ALA A 213 -28.81 -2.93 13.37
CA ALA A 213 -29.59 -1.97 12.58
C ALA A 213 -28.69 -1.03 11.79
N GLY A 214 -29.10 -0.68 10.59
CA GLY A 214 -28.45 0.35 9.77
C GLY A 214 -28.72 1.76 10.29
N GLN A 215 -27.88 2.69 9.86
CA GLN A 215 -27.98 4.11 10.15
C GLN A 215 -28.00 4.93 8.87
N GLY A 216 -28.57 6.13 8.91
CA GLY A 216 -28.66 7.04 7.78
C GLY A 216 -29.39 6.41 6.59
N ARG A 217 -28.73 6.25 5.45
CA ARG A 217 -29.33 5.61 4.25
C ARG A 217 -29.88 4.19 4.48
N LEU A 218 -29.36 3.50 5.49
CA LEU A 218 -29.75 2.11 5.83
C LEU A 218 -30.70 2.04 7.02
N GLU A 219 -31.32 3.15 7.44
CA GLU A 219 -32.29 3.15 8.53
C GLU A 219 -33.47 2.22 8.21
N GLY A 220 -33.87 1.41 9.19
CA GLY A 220 -34.90 0.37 9.03
C GLY A 220 -34.47 -0.89 8.27
N GLN A 221 -33.20 -0.99 7.91
CA GLN A 221 -32.61 -2.16 7.22
C GLN A 221 -31.41 -2.70 7.99
N LEU A 222 -30.86 -3.84 7.51
CA LEU A 222 -29.62 -4.40 8.05
C LEU A 222 -28.44 -3.42 7.83
N GLY A 223 -27.76 -3.04 8.90
CA GLY A 223 -26.46 -2.37 8.88
C GLY A 223 -25.31 -3.36 8.76
N ALA A 224 -25.31 -4.36 9.67
CA ALA A 224 -24.30 -5.42 9.67
C ALA A 224 -24.86 -6.71 10.27
N LEU A 225 -24.31 -7.86 9.83
CA LEU A 225 -24.44 -9.13 10.54
C LEU A 225 -23.35 -9.22 11.60
N GLU A 226 -23.68 -9.58 12.84
CA GLU A 226 -22.72 -10.12 13.76
C GLU A 226 -22.63 -11.63 13.53
N VAL A 227 -21.39 -12.10 13.31
CA VAL A 227 -21.14 -13.50 13.02
C VAL A 227 -20.13 -14.08 13.99
N ARG A 228 -20.17 -15.42 14.17
CA ARG A 228 -19.24 -16.18 15.00
C ARG A 228 -18.55 -17.25 14.15
N THR A 229 -17.21 -17.22 14.15
CA THR A 229 -16.39 -18.22 13.46
C THR A 229 -16.43 -19.58 14.18
N PRO A 230 -16.01 -20.67 13.53
CA PRO A 230 -15.85 -21.98 14.18
C PRO A 230 -14.93 -21.94 15.42
N GLN A 231 -13.96 -21.02 15.46
CA GLN A 231 -13.06 -20.81 16.60
C GLN A 231 -13.68 -19.93 17.71
N GLY A 232 -14.97 -19.58 17.60
CA GLY A 232 -15.73 -18.82 18.59
C GLY A 232 -15.51 -17.29 18.54
N ARG A 233 -14.77 -16.76 17.59
CA ARG A 233 -14.52 -15.32 17.45
C ARG A 233 -15.73 -14.63 16.85
N ARG A 234 -16.06 -13.43 17.35
CA ARG A 234 -17.18 -12.61 16.86
C ARG A 234 -16.67 -11.36 16.18
N PHE A 235 -17.33 -10.96 15.09
CA PHE A 235 -17.06 -9.72 14.35
C PHE A 235 -18.27 -9.33 13.50
N LEU A 236 -18.22 -8.13 12.92
CA LEU A 236 -19.30 -7.58 12.10
C LEU A 236 -18.98 -7.67 10.62
N ILE A 237 -19.97 -8.07 9.82
CA ILE A 237 -19.96 -7.98 8.36
C ILE A 237 -20.96 -6.92 7.95
N GLY A 238 -20.49 -5.74 7.52
CA GLY A 238 -21.34 -4.60 7.14
C GLY A 238 -21.42 -4.36 5.62
N THR A 239 -20.67 -5.13 4.82
CA THR A 239 -20.57 -4.95 3.36
C THR A 239 -20.87 -6.23 2.59
N GLY A 240 -21.06 -6.13 1.27
CA GLY A 240 -21.36 -7.27 0.39
C GLY A 240 -22.84 -7.58 0.21
N PHE A 241 -23.73 -6.88 0.88
CA PHE A 241 -25.16 -7.07 0.78
C PHE A 241 -25.76 -6.23 -0.36
N SER A 242 -26.68 -6.83 -1.10
CA SER A 242 -27.63 -6.09 -1.94
C SER A 242 -28.70 -5.41 -1.07
N ASP A 243 -29.43 -4.45 -1.64
CA ASP A 243 -30.52 -3.79 -0.93
C ASP A 243 -31.66 -4.78 -0.59
N ALA A 244 -31.89 -5.81 -1.39
CA ALA A 244 -32.82 -6.88 -1.08
C ALA A 244 -32.39 -7.68 0.16
N GLN A 245 -31.11 -8.06 0.23
CA GLN A 245 -30.56 -8.78 1.37
C GLN A 245 -30.48 -7.93 2.66
N ARG A 246 -30.47 -6.62 2.53
CA ARG A 246 -30.57 -5.73 3.71
C ARG A 246 -31.99 -5.62 4.24
N ARG A 247 -33.02 -5.73 3.37
CA ARG A 247 -34.42 -5.75 3.79
C ARG A 247 -34.84 -7.10 4.36
N ASP A 248 -34.30 -8.19 3.80
CA ASP A 248 -34.55 -9.56 4.22
C ASP A 248 -33.20 -10.27 4.47
N PRO A 249 -32.58 -10.02 5.64
CA PRO A 249 -31.24 -10.52 5.92
C PRO A 249 -31.22 -12.01 6.28
N PRO A 250 -30.08 -12.69 6.08
CA PRO A 250 -29.90 -14.06 6.54
C PRO A 250 -30.30 -14.22 8.00
N PRO A 251 -31.14 -15.21 8.36
CA PRO A 251 -31.66 -15.37 9.72
C PRO A 251 -30.52 -15.66 10.72
N VAL A 252 -30.74 -15.30 11.98
CA VAL A 252 -29.85 -15.72 13.08
C VAL A 252 -29.82 -17.23 13.14
N GLY A 253 -28.63 -17.81 13.27
CA GLY A 253 -28.38 -19.26 13.23
C GLY A 253 -27.98 -19.77 11.85
N SER A 254 -28.20 -19.03 10.75
CA SER A 254 -27.74 -19.45 9.43
C SER A 254 -26.23 -19.37 9.31
N VAL A 255 -25.65 -20.23 8.48
CA VAL A 255 -24.25 -20.16 8.08
C VAL A 255 -24.14 -19.25 6.86
N VAL A 256 -23.19 -18.32 6.90
CA VAL A 256 -22.90 -17.42 5.76
C VAL A 256 -21.46 -17.59 5.33
N THR A 257 -21.23 -17.56 4.04
CA THR A 257 -19.89 -17.43 3.45
C THR A 257 -19.56 -15.95 3.32
N TYR A 258 -18.41 -15.56 3.81
CA TYR A 258 -17.89 -14.21 3.66
C TYR A 258 -16.46 -14.25 3.11
N ARG A 259 -16.08 -13.27 2.33
CA ARG A 259 -14.73 -13.06 1.88
C ARG A 259 -14.02 -12.05 2.79
N TYR A 260 -12.71 -12.21 2.90
CA TYR A 260 -11.85 -11.29 3.63
C TYR A 260 -10.48 -11.22 2.96
N ARG A 261 -9.67 -10.25 3.34
CA ARG A 261 -8.37 -10.04 2.66
C ARG A 261 -7.18 -10.48 3.47
N ASP A 262 -7.33 -10.51 4.81
CA ASP A 262 -6.24 -10.77 5.73
C ASP A 262 -6.81 -10.99 7.12
N LEU A 263 -5.99 -11.47 8.05
CA LEU A 263 -6.32 -11.56 9.47
C LEU A 263 -5.56 -10.49 10.25
N THR A 264 -6.19 -10.00 11.32
CA THR A 264 -5.48 -9.21 12.35
C THR A 264 -4.54 -10.10 13.15
N ALA A 265 -3.62 -9.52 13.92
CA ALA A 265 -2.78 -10.26 14.86
C ALA A 265 -3.60 -11.10 15.86
N THR A 266 -4.85 -10.72 16.15
CA THR A 266 -5.80 -11.47 16.96
C THR A 266 -6.62 -12.50 16.16
N GLY A 267 -6.35 -12.62 14.84
CA GLY A 267 -7.01 -13.56 13.93
C GLY A 267 -8.44 -13.18 13.56
N LEU A 268 -8.83 -11.91 13.68
CA LEU A 268 -10.10 -11.41 13.14
C LEU A 268 -9.93 -11.04 11.65
N PRO A 269 -10.93 -11.32 10.79
CA PRO A 269 -10.85 -11.00 9.38
C PRO A 269 -10.86 -9.49 9.14
N ARG A 270 -9.96 -9.03 8.27
CA ARG A 270 -9.93 -7.65 7.77
C ARG A 270 -10.77 -7.51 6.52
N PHE A 271 -11.59 -6.45 6.46
CA PHE A 271 -12.43 -6.12 5.31
C PHE A 271 -13.41 -7.26 4.96
N ALA A 272 -13.99 -7.89 5.98
CA ALA A 272 -15.00 -8.92 5.80
C ALA A 272 -16.18 -8.40 4.98
N SER A 273 -16.63 -9.19 3.99
CA SER A 273 -17.72 -8.84 3.08
C SER A 273 -18.56 -10.09 2.82
N PHE A 274 -19.86 -9.97 2.97
CA PHE A 274 -20.81 -11.06 2.72
C PHE A 274 -20.74 -11.51 1.26
N LEU A 275 -20.82 -12.82 1.02
CA LEU A 275 -20.92 -13.41 -0.32
C LEU A 275 -22.28 -14.07 -0.55
N ARG A 276 -22.66 -15.00 0.32
CA ARG A 276 -23.90 -15.77 0.21
C ARG A 276 -24.26 -16.43 1.52
N VAL A 277 -25.50 -16.86 1.63
CA VAL A 277 -25.88 -17.88 2.62
C VAL A 277 -25.25 -19.19 2.20
N HIS A 278 -24.67 -19.92 3.14
CA HIS A 278 -24.11 -21.25 2.87
C HIS A 278 -25.28 -22.24 2.88
N ASP A 279 -25.61 -22.77 1.73
CA ASP A 279 -26.57 -23.87 1.63
C ASP A 279 -25.85 -25.14 2.07
N ALA A 280 -26.18 -25.65 3.26
CA ALA A 280 -25.76 -26.99 3.64
C ALA A 280 -26.49 -27.99 2.73
N LEU A 281 -25.79 -28.57 1.78
CA LEU A 281 -26.26 -29.70 0.98
C LEU A 281 -26.45 -30.93 1.88
#